data_4628f92b168e5a816ec9c4dea187d236
#
_entry.id   4628f92b168e5a816ec9c4dea187d236
#
_cell.length_a   1.000
_cell.length_b   1.000
_cell.length_c   1.000
_cell.angle_alpha   90.00
_cell.angle_beta   90.00
_cell.angle_gamma   90.00
#
_symmetry.space_group_name_H-M   'P 1'
#
loop_
_entity.id
_entity.type
_entity.pdbx_description
1 polymer ?
#
loop_
_entity_poly.entity_id
_entity_poly.type
_entity_poly.pdbx_seq_one_letter_code
_entity_poly.pdbx_strand_id
1 'polypeptide(L)'
;MTEKLYYSDSHMSEFSATVLSVTEENGKFAVTLDRTAFFPEGGGQGSDTGSIGGVRVYDVQIRDGVIYHYTEKPLEEGKQVTCAVDFDRRFRNMQNHSGEHIISGIVHRLYGYENVGFHLSDEMTVDFDGELTRKQLDEIEDLANKAVYENLPVRAYFPKKDELDSISYRSKKEINEDLRIVEIEGVDVCACCAPHVRLTGEIGVIKILDFFKNKGGVRLFVKCGRDALADYRDKYKNTLEISNLLSVKQHEASAAVNALNAHNAELKAEISRLKKRLIEEKALNFNSTADRSAVFEDGLDIKELQLYADALYKRNGGIRAVFSENGNGYAFAICGEESALDGFFGEFKAALPVRGGGRNGIVQGTVNAKRAEIEKLF
;
A
#
# COMPACT_ATOMS: atom_id res chain seq x y z
N MET A 1 -20.63 -8.83 -37.47
CA MET A 1 -19.90 -9.12 -36.19
C MET A 1 -18.46 -8.68 -36.38
N THR A 2 -17.86 -8.00 -35.45
CA THR A 2 -16.48 -7.50 -35.53
C THR A 2 -15.48 -8.67 -35.49
N GLU A 3 -14.59 -8.76 -36.49
CA GLU A 3 -13.48 -9.75 -36.47
C GLU A 3 -12.48 -9.40 -35.38
N LYS A 4 -12.16 -10.37 -34.51
CA LYS A 4 -11.30 -10.18 -33.32
C LYS A 4 -9.84 -10.54 -33.65
N LEU A 5 -9.08 -9.59 -34.21
CA LEU A 5 -7.69 -9.79 -34.65
C LEU A 5 -6.74 -10.14 -33.49
N TYR A 6 -7.01 -9.67 -32.28
CA TYR A 6 -6.22 -9.99 -31.08
C TYR A 6 -6.25 -11.47 -30.69
N TYR A 7 -7.14 -12.28 -31.27
CA TYR A 7 -7.13 -13.73 -31.10
C TYR A 7 -6.18 -14.44 -32.08
N SER A 8 -6.00 -13.88 -33.29
CA SER A 8 -5.06 -14.41 -34.26
C SER A 8 -3.63 -13.98 -34.03
N ASP A 9 -3.43 -12.74 -33.57
CA ASP A 9 -2.11 -12.20 -33.20
C ASP A 9 -2.19 -11.24 -32.02
N SER A 10 -1.75 -11.68 -30.84
CA SER A 10 -1.70 -10.86 -29.63
C SER A 10 -0.73 -9.68 -29.71
N HIS A 11 0.26 -9.74 -30.61
CA HIS A 11 1.28 -8.71 -30.81
C HIS A 11 0.92 -7.70 -31.92
N MET A 12 -0.24 -7.83 -32.54
CA MET A 12 -0.68 -6.87 -33.56
C MET A 12 -0.90 -5.50 -32.94
N SER A 13 -0.07 -4.54 -33.30
CA SER A 13 -0.11 -3.16 -32.81
C SER A 13 -0.74 -2.20 -33.81
N GLU A 14 -0.70 -2.51 -35.12
CA GLU A 14 -1.27 -1.70 -36.20
C GLU A 14 -2.11 -2.55 -37.14
N PHE A 15 -3.24 -2.02 -37.55
CA PHE A 15 -4.14 -2.67 -38.53
C PHE A 15 -5.01 -1.64 -39.26
N SER A 16 -5.66 -2.04 -40.33
CA SER A 16 -6.66 -1.24 -41.03
C SER A 16 -8.04 -1.81 -40.80
N ALA A 17 -9.02 -0.95 -40.57
CA ALA A 17 -10.42 -1.32 -40.39
C ALA A 17 -11.36 -0.32 -41.06
N THR A 18 -12.61 -0.72 -41.28
CA THR A 18 -13.69 0.15 -41.72
C THR A 18 -14.57 0.55 -40.55
N VAL A 19 -14.86 1.82 -40.41
CA VAL A 19 -15.81 2.35 -39.43
C VAL A 19 -17.22 1.95 -39.82
N LEU A 20 -17.90 1.14 -39.00
CA LEU A 20 -19.24 0.66 -39.28
C LEU A 20 -20.33 1.60 -38.74
N SER A 21 -20.15 2.11 -37.53
CA SER A 21 -21.08 3.07 -36.94
C SER A 21 -20.38 3.97 -35.91
N VAL A 22 -20.93 5.14 -35.71
CA VAL A 22 -20.49 6.12 -34.70
C VAL A 22 -21.74 6.63 -33.97
N THR A 23 -21.79 6.40 -32.65
CA THR A 23 -22.91 6.84 -31.82
C THR A 23 -22.39 7.75 -30.71
N GLU A 24 -23.04 8.87 -30.49
CA GLU A 24 -22.73 9.74 -29.34
C GLU A 24 -23.46 9.25 -28.08
N GLU A 25 -22.70 8.96 -27.03
CA GLU A 25 -23.20 8.53 -25.73
C GLU A 25 -22.59 9.42 -24.63
N ASN A 26 -23.39 10.29 -23.99
CA ASN A 26 -22.96 11.14 -22.87
C ASN A 26 -21.72 12.01 -23.19
N GLY A 27 -21.64 12.57 -24.38
CA GLY A 27 -20.51 13.41 -24.82
C GLY A 27 -19.25 12.60 -25.22
N LYS A 28 -19.36 11.31 -25.36
CA LYS A 28 -18.33 10.38 -25.86
C LYS A 28 -18.81 9.73 -27.14
N PHE A 29 -17.89 9.30 -27.99
CA PHE A 29 -18.23 8.65 -29.25
C PHE A 29 -17.89 7.15 -29.16
N ALA A 30 -18.91 6.32 -29.28
CA ALA A 30 -18.81 4.87 -29.37
C ALA A 30 -18.71 4.46 -30.83
N VAL A 31 -17.55 3.95 -31.23
CA VAL A 31 -17.21 3.57 -32.61
C VAL A 31 -17.19 2.05 -32.72
N THR A 32 -17.86 1.49 -33.73
CA THR A 32 -17.75 0.08 -34.09
C THR A 32 -16.96 -0.10 -35.37
N LEU A 33 -16.20 -1.18 -35.46
CA LEU A 33 -15.34 -1.51 -36.61
C LEU A 33 -15.69 -2.88 -37.18
N ASP A 34 -15.38 -3.11 -38.47
CA ASP A 34 -15.51 -4.43 -39.12
C ASP A 34 -14.54 -5.45 -38.50
N ARG A 35 -13.36 -5.00 -38.09
CA ARG A 35 -12.32 -5.79 -37.39
C ARG A 35 -11.56 -4.96 -36.38
N THR A 36 -11.01 -5.62 -35.35
CA THR A 36 -10.23 -4.90 -34.31
C THR A 36 -9.16 -5.76 -33.68
N ALA A 37 -7.98 -5.17 -33.48
CA ALA A 37 -6.94 -5.69 -32.60
C ALA A 37 -7.03 -5.16 -31.18
N PHE A 38 -7.90 -4.19 -30.88
CA PHE A 38 -8.13 -3.71 -29.52
C PHE A 38 -8.87 -4.75 -28.68
N PHE A 39 -8.29 -5.14 -27.54
CA PHE A 39 -8.93 -6.03 -26.58
C PHE A 39 -9.89 -5.21 -25.70
N PRO A 40 -11.18 -5.58 -25.63
CA PRO A 40 -12.13 -4.98 -24.71
C PRO A 40 -11.85 -5.43 -23.28
N GLU A 41 -12.28 -4.63 -22.29
CA GLU A 41 -12.21 -5.04 -20.89
C GLU A 41 -12.83 -6.42 -20.66
N GLY A 42 -12.09 -7.31 -20.01
CA GLY A 42 -12.58 -8.67 -19.75
C GLY A 42 -11.55 -9.54 -19.02
N GLY A 43 -12.03 -10.60 -18.37
CA GLY A 43 -11.14 -11.56 -17.68
C GLY A 43 -10.29 -10.98 -16.57
N GLY A 44 -10.72 -9.88 -15.92
CA GLY A 44 -9.97 -9.20 -14.88
C GLY A 44 -8.89 -8.24 -15.39
N GLN A 45 -8.81 -8.06 -16.72
CA GLN A 45 -7.88 -7.13 -17.38
C GLN A 45 -8.66 -5.95 -17.96
N GLY A 46 -8.14 -4.73 -17.75
CA GLY A 46 -8.66 -3.52 -18.38
C GLY A 46 -8.46 -3.51 -19.90
N SER A 47 -9.26 -2.70 -20.59
CA SER A 47 -9.23 -2.55 -22.06
C SER A 47 -7.90 -1.98 -22.57
N ASP A 48 -7.66 -2.19 -23.85
CA ASP A 48 -6.59 -1.49 -24.57
C ASP A 48 -6.95 -0.02 -24.80
N THR A 49 -5.91 0.76 -25.04
CA THR A 49 -5.97 2.14 -25.52
C THR A 49 -5.18 2.28 -26.82
N GLY A 50 -5.30 3.43 -27.50
CA GLY A 50 -4.57 3.68 -28.73
C GLY A 50 -5.21 4.76 -29.58
N SER A 51 -5.26 4.56 -30.92
CA SER A 51 -5.89 5.50 -31.85
C SER A 51 -6.57 4.81 -33.02
N ILE A 52 -7.65 5.41 -33.53
CA ILE A 52 -8.36 5.05 -34.75
C ILE A 52 -8.41 6.29 -35.66
N GLY A 53 -7.81 6.21 -36.84
CA GLY A 53 -7.74 7.35 -37.76
C GLY A 53 -7.07 8.59 -37.15
N GLY A 54 -6.12 8.41 -36.22
CA GLY A 54 -5.46 9.47 -35.45
C GLY A 54 -6.28 10.04 -34.28
N VAL A 55 -7.52 9.56 -34.05
CA VAL A 55 -8.33 9.93 -32.90
C VAL A 55 -8.07 8.98 -31.75
N ARG A 56 -7.84 9.49 -30.53
CA ARG A 56 -7.54 8.69 -29.34
C ARG A 56 -8.70 7.77 -28.95
N VAL A 57 -8.37 6.50 -28.70
CA VAL A 57 -9.22 5.51 -28.04
C VAL A 57 -8.79 5.41 -26.58
N TYR A 58 -9.69 5.70 -25.65
CA TYR A 58 -9.38 5.67 -24.21
C TYR A 58 -10.03 4.49 -23.46
N ASP A 59 -11.01 3.82 -24.10
CA ASP A 59 -11.67 2.63 -23.55
C ASP A 59 -12.24 1.76 -24.68
N VAL A 60 -12.33 0.45 -24.42
CA VAL A 60 -12.95 -0.52 -25.34
C VAL A 60 -13.80 -1.49 -24.53
N GLN A 61 -15.08 -1.59 -24.87
CA GLN A 61 -16.06 -2.41 -24.17
C GLN A 61 -16.76 -3.38 -25.13
N ILE A 62 -17.25 -4.49 -24.60
CA ILE A 62 -18.08 -5.43 -25.35
C ILE A 62 -19.48 -5.48 -24.74
N ARG A 63 -20.52 -5.29 -25.55
CA ARG A 63 -21.92 -5.38 -25.14
C ARG A 63 -22.68 -6.16 -26.21
N ASP A 64 -23.39 -7.21 -25.82
CA ASP A 64 -24.16 -8.08 -26.70
C ASP A 64 -23.35 -8.58 -27.92
N GLY A 65 -22.07 -8.91 -27.70
CA GLY A 65 -21.15 -9.38 -28.72
C GLY A 65 -20.58 -8.32 -29.66
N VAL A 66 -20.98 -7.05 -29.52
CA VAL A 66 -20.48 -5.90 -30.30
C VAL A 66 -19.37 -5.19 -29.49
N ILE A 67 -18.26 -4.89 -30.18
CA ILE A 67 -17.10 -4.19 -29.58
C ILE A 67 -17.20 -2.70 -29.90
N TYR A 68 -17.28 -1.88 -28.85
CA TYR A 68 -17.35 -0.43 -28.89
C TYR A 68 -16.01 0.19 -28.48
N HIS A 69 -15.47 1.06 -29.33
CA HIS A 69 -14.25 1.81 -29.07
C HIS A 69 -14.64 3.24 -28.72
N TYR A 70 -14.36 3.67 -27.49
CA TYR A 70 -14.71 5.01 -27.03
C TYR A 70 -13.60 6.00 -27.40
N THR A 71 -13.98 6.99 -28.22
CA THR A 71 -13.06 7.98 -28.78
C THR A 71 -13.39 9.40 -28.32
N GLU A 72 -12.38 10.30 -28.36
CA GLU A 72 -12.53 11.70 -27.98
C GLU A 72 -13.29 12.54 -29.01
N LYS A 73 -13.30 12.10 -30.29
CA LYS A 73 -13.94 12.78 -31.41
C LYS A 73 -14.65 11.77 -32.30
N PRO A 74 -15.69 12.17 -33.02
CA PRO A 74 -16.36 11.28 -33.98
C PRO A 74 -15.45 10.94 -35.15
N LEU A 75 -15.73 9.79 -35.75
CA LEU A 75 -15.11 9.32 -36.98
C LEU A 75 -16.17 9.27 -38.09
N GLU A 76 -15.74 9.23 -39.34
CA GLU A 76 -16.62 9.16 -40.52
C GLU A 76 -17.01 7.70 -40.80
N GLU A 77 -18.31 7.41 -40.78
CA GLU A 77 -18.84 6.08 -41.10
C GLU A 77 -18.52 5.68 -42.55
N GLY A 78 -18.28 4.39 -42.77
CA GLY A 78 -17.90 3.82 -44.05
C GLY A 78 -16.44 4.07 -44.44
N LYS A 79 -15.69 4.84 -43.70
CA LYS A 79 -14.30 5.17 -44.00
C LYS A 79 -13.35 4.08 -43.56
N GLN A 80 -12.40 3.75 -44.42
CA GLN A 80 -11.25 2.93 -44.02
C GLN A 80 -10.25 3.77 -43.28
N VAL A 81 -9.83 3.30 -42.11
CA VAL A 81 -8.93 3.99 -41.18
C VAL A 81 -7.78 3.10 -40.72
N THR A 82 -6.64 3.70 -40.45
CA THR A 82 -5.53 3.01 -39.78
C THR A 82 -5.74 3.10 -38.27
N CYS A 83 -5.57 1.99 -37.61
CA CYS A 83 -5.72 1.83 -36.17
C CYS A 83 -4.36 1.46 -35.55
N ALA A 84 -4.06 2.01 -34.40
CA ALA A 84 -2.85 1.69 -33.63
C ALA A 84 -3.19 1.44 -32.17
N VAL A 85 -2.82 0.27 -31.66
CA VAL A 85 -2.95 -0.10 -30.23
C VAL A 85 -1.76 0.46 -29.47
N ASP A 86 -1.97 0.97 -28.27
CA ASP A 86 -0.89 1.28 -27.33
C ASP A 86 -0.20 -0.03 -26.92
N PHE A 87 0.83 -0.39 -27.68
CA PHE A 87 1.48 -1.69 -27.52
C PHE A 87 2.26 -1.78 -26.22
N ASP A 88 2.76 -0.70 -25.66
CA ASP A 88 3.43 -0.71 -24.34
C ASP A 88 2.47 -1.13 -23.24
N ARG A 89 1.25 -0.59 -23.22
CA ARG A 89 0.17 -0.99 -22.32
C ARG A 89 -0.27 -2.45 -22.56
N ARG A 90 -0.49 -2.82 -23.82
CA ARG A 90 -0.87 -4.18 -24.23
C ARG A 90 0.19 -5.19 -23.74
N PHE A 91 1.45 -4.94 -24.02
CA PHE A 91 2.54 -5.85 -23.67
C PHE A 91 2.71 -5.99 -22.15
N ARG A 92 2.62 -4.86 -21.40
CA ARG A 92 2.56 -4.89 -19.94
C ARG A 92 1.43 -5.80 -19.43
N ASN A 93 0.24 -5.67 -20.00
CA ASN A 93 -0.90 -6.49 -19.62
C ASN A 93 -0.66 -7.97 -19.93
N MET A 94 -0.13 -8.28 -21.13
CA MET A 94 0.23 -9.65 -21.51
C MET A 94 1.29 -10.25 -20.57
N GLN A 95 2.32 -9.49 -20.18
CA GLN A 95 3.34 -9.95 -19.22
C GLN A 95 2.71 -10.32 -17.86
N ASN A 96 1.88 -9.45 -17.32
CA ASN A 96 1.24 -9.67 -16.03
C ASN A 96 0.20 -10.80 -16.08
N HIS A 97 -0.66 -10.83 -17.11
CA HIS A 97 -1.69 -11.86 -17.24
C HIS A 97 -1.07 -13.25 -17.48
N SER A 98 -0.05 -13.36 -18.33
CA SER A 98 0.65 -14.64 -18.54
C SER A 98 1.42 -15.08 -17.29
N GLY A 99 1.97 -14.14 -16.52
CA GLY A 99 2.58 -14.42 -15.22
C GLY A 99 1.57 -14.94 -14.18
N GLU A 100 0.35 -14.39 -14.19
CA GLU A 100 -0.76 -14.90 -13.37
C GLU A 100 -1.09 -16.35 -13.71
N HIS A 101 -1.21 -16.71 -15.01
CA HIS A 101 -1.44 -18.07 -15.46
C HIS A 101 -0.37 -19.04 -14.95
N ILE A 102 0.90 -18.66 -15.02
CA ILE A 102 2.01 -19.49 -14.53
C ILE A 102 1.88 -19.71 -13.02
N ILE A 103 1.66 -18.64 -12.23
CA ILE A 103 1.48 -18.75 -10.76
C ILE A 103 0.28 -19.64 -10.45
N SER A 104 -0.86 -19.38 -11.08
CA SER A 104 -2.11 -20.10 -10.81
C SER A 104 -2.01 -21.59 -11.19
N GLY A 105 -1.37 -21.92 -12.31
CA GLY A 105 -1.11 -23.30 -12.70
C GLY A 105 -0.21 -24.04 -11.70
N ILE A 106 0.84 -23.38 -11.20
CA ILE A 106 1.75 -23.95 -10.19
C ILE A 106 1.03 -24.14 -8.86
N VAL A 107 0.26 -23.15 -8.39
CA VAL A 107 -0.51 -23.23 -7.14
C VAL A 107 -1.55 -24.35 -7.21
N HIS A 108 -2.28 -24.43 -8.31
CA HIS A 108 -3.25 -25.50 -8.51
C HIS A 108 -2.56 -26.89 -8.49
N ARG A 109 -1.46 -27.05 -9.21
CA ARG A 109 -0.72 -28.33 -9.29
C ARG A 109 -0.14 -28.77 -7.96
N LEU A 110 0.42 -27.85 -7.15
CA LEU A 110 1.09 -28.19 -5.90
C LEU A 110 0.17 -28.31 -4.70
N TYR A 111 -0.89 -27.50 -4.67
CA TYR A 111 -1.74 -27.36 -3.48
C TYR A 111 -3.22 -27.64 -3.76
N GLY A 112 -3.64 -27.78 -5.01
CA GLY A 112 -5.04 -27.97 -5.40
C GLY A 112 -5.90 -26.72 -5.19
N TYR A 113 -5.30 -25.54 -4.99
CA TYR A 113 -6.04 -24.30 -4.77
C TYR A 113 -6.45 -23.66 -6.09
N GLU A 114 -7.65 -23.05 -6.08
CA GLU A 114 -8.20 -22.38 -7.24
C GLU A 114 -7.98 -20.86 -7.17
N ASN A 115 -7.70 -20.25 -8.32
CA ASN A 115 -7.74 -18.82 -8.48
C ASN A 115 -9.21 -18.36 -8.48
N VAL A 116 -9.63 -17.69 -7.40
CA VAL A 116 -11.00 -17.18 -7.21
C VAL A 116 -11.14 -15.69 -7.49
N GLY A 117 -10.04 -15.00 -7.78
CA GLY A 117 -10.04 -13.57 -8.13
C GLY A 117 -8.76 -13.12 -8.81
N PHE A 118 -8.90 -12.37 -9.90
CA PHE A 118 -7.79 -11.74 -10.61
C PHE A 118 -8.17 -10.31 -10.99
N HIS A 119 -7.31 -9.38 -10.66
CA HIS A 119 -7.46 -7.97 -11.02
C HIS A 119 -6.13 -7.44 -11.54
N LEU A 120 -6.16 -6.93 -12.76
CA LEU A 120 -5.02 -6.27 -13.41
C LEU A 120 -5.39 -4.83 -13.74
N SER A 121 -4.96 -3.93 -12.88
CA SER A 121 -5.04 -2.47 -13.02
C SER A 121 -3.63 -1.87 -12.87
N ASP A 122 -3.47 -0.84 -12.04
CA ASP A 122 -2.15 -0.32 -11.68
C ASP A 122 -1.37 -1.33 -10.82
N GLU A 123 -2.08 -2.09 -9.99
CA GLU A 123 -1.55 -3.23 -9.24
C GLU A 123 -2.20 -4.53 -9.72
N MET A 124 -1.42 -5.60 -9.80
CA MET A 124 -1.94 -6.94 -10.07
C MET A 124 -2.15 -7.68 -8.75
N THR A 125 -3.39 -8.18 -8.55
CA THR A 125 -3.73 -9.06 -7.43
C THR A 125 -4.31 -10.38 -7.91
N VAL A 126 -3.95 -11.45 -7.19
CA VAL A 126 -4.45 -12.82 -7.43
C VAL A 126 -4.95 -13.39 -6.12
N ASP A 127 -6.19 -13.87 -6.09
CA ASP A 127 -6.82 -14.46 -4.92
C ASP A 127 -6.92 -15.98 -5.08
N PHE A 128 -6.47 -16.72 -4.09
CA PHE A 128 -6.61 -18.17 -4.00
C PHE A 128 -7.52 -18.55 -2.82
N ASP A 129 -8.23 -19.68 -2.96
CA ASP A 129 -9.14 -20.22 -1.95
C ASP A 129 -8.43 -21.00 -0.83
N GLY A 130 -7.11 -21.07 -0.85
CA GLY A 130 -6.29 -21.70 0.19
C GLY A 130 -5.24 -20.77 0.78
N GLU A 131 -4.78 -21.05 2.00
CA GLU A 131 -3.73 -20.30 2.67
C GLU A 131 -2.35 -20.75 2.21
N LEU A 132 -1.46 -19.79 1.95
CA LEU A 132 -0.06 -20.02 1.58
C LEU A 132 0.86 -19.33 2.58
N THR A 133 1.96 -19.98 2.93
CA THR A 133 3.02 -19.43 3.76
C THR A 133 4.08 -18.71 2.89
N ARG A 134 4.88 -17.83 3.49
CA ARG A 134 5.97 -17.16 2.78
C ARG A 134 6.91 -18.15 2.08
N LYS A 135 7.28 -19.24 2.75
CA LYS A 135 8.15 -20.27 2.17
C LYS A 135 7.55 -20.94 0.93
N GLN A 136 6.24 -21.22 0.95
CA GLN A 136 5.54 -21.77 -0.21
C GLN A 136 5.47 -20.75 -1.35
N LEU A 137 5.28 -19.46 -1.04
CA LEU A 137 5.29 -18.40 -2.03
C LEU A 137 6.67 -18.20 -2.67
N ASP A 138 7.75 -18.34 -1.91
CA ASP A 138 9.11 -18.30 -2.44
C ASP A 138 9.37 -19.49 -3.39
N GLU A 139 8.89 -20.70 -3.05
CA GLU A 139 8.95 -21.89 -3.93
C GLU A 139 8.13 -21.70 -5.22
N ILE A 140 6.91 -21.16 -5.10
CA ILE A 140 6.06 -20.85 -6.27
C ILE A 140 6.74 -19.83 -7.18
N GLU A 141 7.32 -18.77 -6.62
CA GLU A 141 8.06 -17.74 -7.36
C GLU A 141 9.27 -18.31 -8.11
N ASP A 142 10.05 -19.18 -7.46
CA ASP A 142 11.19 -19.85 -8.08
C ASP A 142 10.76 -20.74 -9.26
N LEU A 143 9.70 -21.53 -9.07
CA LEU A 143 9.15 -22.37 -10.14
C LEU A 143 8.53 -21.52 -11.28
N ALA A 144 7.90 -20.40 -10.96
CA ALA A 144 7.34 -19.50 -11.96
C ALA A 144 8.46 -18.86 -12.80
N ASN A 145 9.54 -18.39 -12.18
CA ASN A 145 10.68 -17.85 -12.91
C ASN A 145 11.46 -18.93 -13.69
N LYS A 146 11.48 -20.17 -13.19
CA LYS A 146 12.02 -21.30 -13.98
C LYS A 146 11.25 -21.48 -15.30
N ALA A 147 9.92 -21.46 -15.27
CA ALA A 147 9.11 -21.54 -16.49
C ALA A 147 9.34 -20.34 -17.44
N VAL A 148 9.61 -19.13 -16.90
CA VAL A 148 10.04 -17.97 -17.71
C VAL A 148 11.38 -18.23 -18.38
N TYR A 149 12.38 -18.75 -17.66
CA TYR A 149 13.73 -19.01 -18.20
C TYR A 149 13.77 -20.16 -19.21
N GLU A 150 12.86 -21.14 -19.08
CA GLU A 150 12.70 -22.23 -20.05
C GLU A 150 12.12 -21.74 -21.38
N ASN A 151 11.57 -20.53 -21.42
CA ASN A 151 11.05 -19.86 -22.62
C ASN A 151 10.02 -20.73 -23.39
N LEU A 152 9.04 -21.26 -22.66
CA LEU A 152 8.02 -22.18 -23.15
C LEU A 152 7.03 -21.48 -24.09
N PRO A 153 6.50 -22.18 -25.11
CA PRO A 153 5.43 -21.64 -25.96
C PRO A 153 4.13 -21.44 -25.17
N VAL A 154 3.49 -20.30 -25.41
CA VAL A 154 2.13 -19.99 -24.92
C VAL A 154 1.19 -20.12 -26.12
N ARG A 155 0.38 -21.15 -26.12
CA ARG A 155 -0.57 -21.45 -27.20
C ARG A 155 -1.97 -21.00 -26.80
N ALA A 156 -2.67 -20.36 -27.72
CA ALA A 156 -4.04 -19.96 -27.52
C ALA A 156 -4.89 -20.42 -28.71
N TYR A 157 -5.90 -21.21 -28.44
CA TYR A 157 -6.70 -21.84 -29.49
C TYR A 157 -8.16 -22.07 -29.07
N PHE A 158 -9.03 -22.30 -30.07
CA PHE A 158 -10.41 -22.70 -29.84
C PHE A 158 -10.51 -24.21 -30.14
N PRO A 159 -10.62 -25.07 -29.12
CA PRO A 159 -10.77 -26.50 -29.33
C PRO A 159 -12.11 -26.82 -30.00
N LYS A 160 -12.16 -27.90 -30.76
CA LYS A 160 -13.42 -28.41 -31.30
C LYS A 160 -14.26 -29.01 -30.19
N LYS A 161 -15.60 -29.07 -30.37
CA LYS A 161 -16.51 -29.56 -29.34
C LYS A 161 -16.21 -31.00 -28.88
N ASP A 162 -15.77 -31.85 -29.81
CA ASP A 162 -15.38 -33.24 -29.56
C ASP A 162 -14.01 -33.37 -28.84
N GLU A 163 -13.18 -32.35 -28.86
CA GLU A 163 -11.91 -32.29 -28.18
C GLU A 163 -12.03 -31.80 -26.72
N LEU A 164 -13.06 -30.98 -26.44
CA LEU A 164 -13.28 -30.33 -25.14
C LEU A 164 -13.35 -31.30 -23.97
N ASP A 165 -14.04 -32.42 -24.14
CA ASP A 165 -14.22 -33.43 -23.10
C ASP A 165 -12.91 -34.15 -22.72
N SER A 166 -11.89 -34.05 -23.59
CA SER A 166 -10.57 -34.65 -23.38
C SER A 166 -9.55 -33.69 -22.78
N ILE A 167 -9.83 -32.38 -22.72
CA ILE A 167 -8.92 -31.36 -22.21
C ILE A 167 -9.25 -31.09 -20.75
N SER A 168 -8.29 -31.38 -19.86
CA SER A 168 -8.37 -30.93 -18.46
C SER A 168 -7.87 -29.48 -18.38
N TYR A 169 -8.77 -28.54 -18.07
CA TYR A 169 -8.45 -27.12 -17.97
C TYR A 169 -9.06 -26.47 -16.74
N ARG A 170 -8.43 -25.42 -16.25
CA ARG A 170 -8.98 -24.58 -15.20
C ARG A 170 -9.95 -23.56 -15.79
N SER A 171 -11.04 -23.28 -15.09
CA SER A 171 -11.99 -22.23 -15.48
C SER A 171 -12.55 -21.51 -14.29
N LYS A 172 -12.64 -20.18 -14.35
CA LYS A 172 -13.28 -19.33 -13.32
C LYS A 172 -14.80 -19.22 -13.50
N LYS A 173 -15.35 -19.64 -14.63
CA LYS A 173 -16.80 -19.54 -14.98
C LYS A 173 -17.24 -20.76 -15.75
N GLU A 174 -18.50 -21.12 -15.60
CA GLU A 174 -19.16 -21.99 -16.59
C GLU A 174 -19.24 -21.27 -17.92
N ILE A 175 -18.74 -21.88 -18.99
CA ILE A 175 -18.64 -21.28 -20.32
C ILE A 175 -19.62 -22.00 -21.23
N ASN A 176 -20.58 -21.26 -21.77
CA ASN A 176 -21.65 -21.77 -22.61
C ASN A 176 -21.45 -21.53 -24.13
N GLU A 177 -20.34 -20.87 -24.52
CA GLU A 177 -20.03 -20.49 -25.92
C GLU A 177 -18.57 -20.81 -26.27
N ASP A 178 -18.09 -20.42 -27.43
CA ASP A 178 -16.76 -20.71 -27.99
C ASP A 178 -15.64 -20.54 -26.99
N LEU A 179 -15.26 -21.67 -26.34
CA LEU A 179 -14.25 -21.73 -25.31
C LEU A 179 -12.85 -21.53 -25.91
N ARG A 180 -12.16 -20.49 -25.54
CA ARG A 180 -10.75 -20.30 -25.87
C ARG A 180 -9.87 -20.84 -24.75
N ILE A 181 -8.95 -21.74 -25.07
CA ILE A 181 -7.95 -22.29 -24.17
C ILE A 181 -6.62 -21.57 -24.38
N VAL A 182 -5.96 -21.25 -23.26
CA VAL A 182 -4.56 -20.83 -23.20
C VAL A 182 -3.79 -21.91 -22.49
N GLU A 183 -2.75 -22.41 -23.17
CA GLU A 183 -1.90 -23.51 -22.73
C GLU A 183 -0.46 -23.08 -22.62
N ILE A 184 0.16 -23.32 -21.48
CA ILE A 184 1.59 -23.22 -21.24
C ILE A 184 2.04 -24.64 -20.86
N GLU A 185 2.73 -25.32 -21.76
CA GLU A 185 3.04 -26.74 -21.68
C GLU A 185 3.70 -27.13 -20.33
N GLY A 186 3.07 -28.08 -19.63
CA GLY A 186 3.56 -28.55 -18.32
C GLY A 186 3.37 -27.58 -17.17
N VAL A 187 2.78 -26.41 -17.41
CA VAL A 187 2.58 -25.36 -16.39
C VAL A 187 1.11 -25.07 -16.13
N ASP A 188 0.35 -24.70 -17.15
CA ASP A 188 -1.07 -24.33 -17.03
C ASP A 188 -1.87 -24.60 -18.31
N VAL A 189 -3.13 -25.01 -18.13
CA VAL A 189 -4.14 -25.06 -19.17
C VAL A 189 -5.40 -24.40 -18.63
N CYS A 190 -5.81 -23.27 -19.18
CA CYS A 190 -6.89 -22.46 -18.63
C CYS A 190 -7.78 -21.85 -19.72
N ALA A 191 -9.07 -21.73 -19.41
CA ALA A 191 -10.02 -20.99 -20.22
C ALA A 191 -9.77 -19.48 -20.06
N CYS A 192 -9.33 -18.79 -21.13
CA CYS A 192 -9.03 -17.36 -21.08
C CYS A 192 -9.24 -16.65 -22.42
N CYS A 193 -9.87 -15.47 -22.38
CA CYS A 193 -10.14 -14.64 -23.55
C CYS A 193 -9.09 -13.54 -23.79
N ALA A 194 -8.18 -13.30 -22.86
CA ALA A 194 -7.24 -12.20 -22.98
C ALA A 194 -6.06 -12.51 -23.93
N PRO A 195 -5.39 -11.48 -24.48
CA PRO A 195 -4.11 -11.64 -25.17
C PRO A 195 -3.00 -12.04 -24.19
N HIS A 196 -2.13 -12.96 -24.64
CA HIS A 196 -0.97 -13.44 -23.89
C HIS A 196 0.31 -13.25 -24.69
N VAL A 197 1.46 -13.33 -24.02
CA VAL A 197 2.77 -13.42 -24.67
C VAL A 197 2.86 -14.69 -25.52
N ARG A 198 3.73 -14.72 -26.52
CA ARG A 198 3.93 -15.90 -27.39
C ARG A 198 4.83 -16.94 -26.72
N LEU A 199 5.80 -16.46 -25.94
CA LEU A 199 6.77 -17.26 -25.20
C LEU A 199 6.86 -16.79 -23.77
N THR A 200 7.03 -17.69 -22.79
CA THR A 200 7.12 -17.31 -21.39
C THR A 200 8.30 -16.39 -21.08
N GLY A 201 9.39 -16.48 -21.86
CA GLY A 201 10.54 -15.57 -21.75
C GLY A 201 10.22 -14.10 -21.97
N GLU A 202 9.15 -13.77 -22.73
CA GLU A 202 8.70 -12.40 -22.94
C GLU A 202 8.15 -11.76 -21.67
N ILE A 203 7.78 -12.56 -20.67
CA ILE A 203 7.37 -12.07 -19.33
C ILE A 203 8.55 -11.38 -18.63
N GLY A 204 9.76 -11.90 -18.80
CA GLY A 204 11.00 -11.39 -18.21
C GLY A 204 11.22 -11.88 -16.79
N VAL A 205 10.46 -11.40 -15.81
CA VAL A 205 10.56 -11.84 -14.41
C VAL A 205 9.19 -11.78 -13.74
N ILE A 206 8.93 -12.71 -12.84
CA ILE A 206 7.72 -12.75 -11.99
C ILE A 206 8.17 -12.50 -10.54
N LYS A 207 7.56 -11.52 -9.85
CA LYS A 207 7.85 -11.22 -8.46
C LYS A 207 6.58 -11.17 -7.61
N ILE A 208 6.50 -12.01 -6.59
CA ILE A 208 5.48 -11.95 -5.54
C ILE A 208 5.98 -10.96 -4.48
N LEU A 209 5.32 -9.80 -4.39
CA LEU A 209 5.75 -8.71 -3.51
C LEU A 209 5.31 -8.92 -2.08
N ASP A 210 4.00 -9.15 -1.91
CA ASP A 210 3.34 -9.26 -0.62
C ASP A 210 2.13 -10.19 -0.68
N PHE A 211 1.60 -10.58 0.48
CA PHE A 211 0.40 -11.38 0.60
C PHE A 211 -0.31 -11.15 1.92
N PHE A 212 -1.61 -11.33 1.94
CA PHE A 212 -2.39 -11.33 3.17
C PHE A 212 -3.58 -12.28 3.10
N LYS A 213 -4.11 -12.68 4.27
CA LYS A 213 -5.31 -13.52 4.35
C LYS A 213 -6.52 -12.79 3.77
N ASN A 214 -7.26 -13.47 2.90
CA ASN A 214 -8.45 -12.94 2.25
C ASN A 214 -9.53 -14.00 2.13
N LYS A 215 -10.70 -13.79 2.74
CA LYS A 215 -11.91 -14.63 2.62
C LYS A 215 -11.68 -16.14 2.76
N GLY A 216 -10.83 -16.55 3.69
CA GLY A 216 -10.52 -17.97 3.94
C GLY A 216 -9.37 -18.52 3.09
N GLY A 217 -8.78 -17.70 2.23
CA GLY A 217 -7.60 -18.00 1.43
C GLY A 217 -6.55 -16.90 1.50
N VAL A 218 -5.85 -16.65 0.40
CA VAL A 218 -4.77 -15.66 0.32
C VAL A 218 -4.95 -14.74 -0.88
N ARG A 219 -4.65 -13.46 -0.70
CA ARG A 219 -4.44 -12.49 -1.78
C ARG A 219 -2.96 -12.23 -1.95
N LEU A 220 -2.46 -12.36 -3.17
CA LEU A 220 -1.10 -12.04 -3.55
C LEU A 220 -1.05 -10.70 -4.30
N PHE A 221 0.00 -9.92 -4.04
CA PHE A 221 0.43 -8.80 -4.86
C PHE A 221 1.59 -9.24 -5.72
N VAL A 222 1.43 -9.13 -7.02
CA VAL A 222 2.40 -9.64 -7.99
C VAL A 222 2.75 -8.56 -8.99
N LYS A 223 3.99 -8.54 -9.45
CA LYS A 223 4.44 -7.75 -10.59
C LYS A 223 5.21 -8.63 -11.55
N CYS A 224 4.97 -8.45 -12.85
CA CYS A 224 5.70 -9.16 -13.90
C CYS A 224 6.38 -8.16 -14.83
N GLY A 225 7.49 -8.59 -15.45
CA GLY A 225 8.17 -7.88 -16.50
C GLY A 225 8.55 -6.45 -16.17
N ARG A 226 8.04 -5.51 -16.96
CA ARG A 226 8.33 -4.07 -16.79
C ARG A 226 7.96 -3.56 -15.40
N ASP A 227 6.84 -4.00 -14.86
CA ASP A 227 6.36 -3.56 -13.54
C ASP A 227 7.27 -4.05 -12.41
N ALA A 228 7.77 -5.29 -12.52
CA ALA A 228 8.75 -5.84 -11.57
C ALA A 228 10.10 -5.12 -11.66
N LEU A 229 10.54 -4.78 -12.87
CA LEU A 229 11.78 -4.02 -13.07
C LEU A 229 11.65 -2.58 -12.54
N ALA A 230 10.52 -1.93 -12.73
CA ALA A 230 10.25 -0.60 -12.18
C ALA A 230 10.28 -0.63 -10.64
N ASP A 231 9.60 -1.59 -10.03
CA ASP A 231 9.58 -1.80 -8.57
C ASP A 231 11.00 -2.05 -8.02
N TYR A 232 11.81 -2.84 -8.72
CA TYR A 232 13.21 -3.07 -8.33
C TYR A 232 14.02 -1.77 -8.38
N ARG A 233 13.85 -0.95 -9.43
CA ARG A 233 14.54 0.34 -9.55
C ARG A 233 14.19 1.30 -8.41
N ASP A 234 12.91 1.37 -8.03
CA ASP A 234 12.45 2.22 -6.93
C ASP A 234 13.01 1.74 -5.58
N LYS A 235 12.98 0.45 -5.32
CA LYS A 235 13.58 -0.17 -4.13
C LYS A 235 15.09 0.03 -4.07
N TYR A 236 15.77 -0.11 -5.21
CA TYR A 236 17.20 0.15 -5.31
C TYR A 236 17.54 1.60 -4.99
N LYS A 237 16.79 2.55 -5.58
CA LYS A 237 16.95 3.98 -5.31
C LYS A 237 16.77 4.31 -3.83
N ASN A 238 15.69 3.82 -3.22
CA ASN A 238 15.42 4.03 -1.80
C ASN A 238 16.53 3.44 -0.92
N THR A 239 17.00 2.24 -1.23
CA THR A 239 18.10 1.61 -0.48
C THR A 239 19.40 2.39 -0.64
N LEU A 240 19.69 2.91 -1.84
CA LEU A 240 20.86 3.76 -2.10
C LEU A 240 20.79 5.05 -1.30
N GLU A 241 19.63 5.72 -1.25
CA GLU A 241 19.43 6.94 -0.46
C GLU A 241 19.67 6.68 1.03
N ILE A 242 19.09 5.61 1.59
CA ILE A 242 19.30 5.21 3.00
C ILE A 242 20.79 4.92 3.26
N SER A 243 21.44 4.18 2.37
CA SER A 243 22.86 3.85 2.44
C SER A 243 23.74 5.10 2.48
N ASN A 244 23.44 6.09 1.63
CA ASN A 244 24.15 7.37 1.60
C ASN A 244 23.91 8.20 2.88
N LEU A 245 22.67 8.30 3.35
CA LEU A 245 22.32 9.01 4.60
C LEU A 245 23.06 8.45 5.81
N LEU A 246 23.21 7.13 5.86
CA LEU A 246 23.85 6.44 6.98
C LEU A 246 25.36 6.21 6.76
N SER A 247 25.91 6.58 5.59
CA SER A 247 27.31 6.39 5.22
C SER A 247 27.77 4.93 5.33
N VAL A 248 26.93 3.97 4.89
CA VAL A 248 27.20 2.53 4.91
C VAL A 248 26.96 1.93 3.52
N LYS A 249 27.34 0.65 3.32
CA LYS A 249 26.99 -0.06 2.10
C LYS A 249 25.51 -0.47 2.10
N GLN A 250 24.90 -0.63 0.92
CA GLN A 250 23.47 -0.93 0.78
C GLN A 250 23.03 -2.18 1.58
N HIS A 251 23.84 -3.26 1.57
CA HIS A 251 23.52 -4.49 2.31
C HIS A 251 23.63 -4.32 3.84
N GLU A 252 24.26 -3.25 4.32
CA GLU A 252 24.42 -2.91 5.73
C GLU A 252 23.32 -1.94 6.22
N ALA A 253 22.48 -1.40 5.32
CA ALA A 253 21.49 -0.37 5.64
C ALA A 253 20.55 -0.75 6.79
N SER A 254 20.05 -1.99 6.81
CA SER A 254 19.19 -2.49 7.88
C SER A 254 19.89 -2.54 9.24
N ALA A 255 21.15 -2.99 9.28
CA ALA A 255 21.96 -3.02 10.50
C ALA A 255 22.23 -1.59 11.01
N ALA A 256 22.52 -0.66 10.11
CA ALA A 256 22.76 0.75 10.46
C ALA A 256 21.49 1.45 11.00
N VAL A 257 20.31 1.16 10.45
CA VAL A 257 19.03 1.66 11.01
C VAL A 257 18.80 1.12 12.42
N ASN A 258 19.06 -0.16 12.66
CA ASN A 258 18.95 -0.75 13.99
C ASN A 258 19.94 -0.12 14.99
N ALA A 259 21.18 0.11 14.58
CA ALA A 259 22.17 0.80 15.40
C ALA A 259 21.76 2.25 15.71
N LEU A 260 21.23 2.98 14.74
CA LEU A 260 20.69 4.33 14.96
C LEU A 260 19.54 4.34 15.96
N ASN A 261 18.62 3.39 15.88
CA ASN A 261 17.51 3.27 16.84
C ASN A 261 17.99 2.94 18.25
N ALA A 262 18.98 2.04 18.39
CA ALA A 262 19.59 1.73 19.67
C ALA A 262 20.26 2.96 20.28
N HIS A 263 21.08 3.68 19.50
CA HIS A 263 21.72 4.91 19.96
C HIS A 263 20.73 6.01 20.34
N ASN A 264 19.64 6.17 19.60
CA ASN A 264 18.56 7.09 19.98
C ASN A 264 17.90 6.72 21.31
N ALA A 265 17.75 5.43 21.60
CA ALA A 265 17.22 4.96 22.88
C ALA A 265 18.20 5.27 24.04
N GLU A 266 19.49 5.07 23.82
CA GLU A 266 20.56 5.43 24.78
C GLU A 266 20.57 6.93 25.06
N LEU A 267 20.53 7.76 24.03
CA LEU A 267 20.49 9.22 24.19
C LEU A 267 19.25 9.69 24.97
N LYS A 268 18.09 9.11 24.70
CA LYS A 268 16.86 9.42 25.46
C LYS A 268 16.98 9.04 26.93
N ALA A 269 17.57 7.89 27.24
CA ALA A 269 17.81 7.45 28.61
C ALA A 269 18.81 8.38 29.33
N GLU A 270 19.87 8.80 28.62
CA GLU A 270 20.87 9.73 29.17
C GLU A 270 20.28 11.12 29.45
N ILE A 271 19.47 11.65 28.49
CA ILE A 271 18.74 12.92 28.70
C ILE A 271 17.84 12.82 29.94
N SER A 272 17.09 11.74 30.09
CA SER A 272 16.23 11.53 31.28
C SER A 272 17.04 11.46 32.56
N ARG A 273 18.19 10.77 32.54
CA ARG A 273 19.12 10.71 33.68
C ARG A 273 19.69 12.08 34.05
N LEU A 274 20.11 12.85 33.04
CA LEU A 274 20.68 14.20 33.27
C LEU A 274 19.62 15.16 33.80
N LYS A 275 18.40 15.13 33.25
CA LYS A 275 17.28 15.94 33.75
C LYS A 275 16.94 15.59 35.20
N LYS A 276 16.90 14.28 35.55
CA LYS A 276 16.66 13.86 36.93
C LYS A 276 17.71 14.43 37.89
N ARG A 277 19.01 14.34 37.56
CA ARG A 277 20.10 14.92 38.37
C ARG A 277 19.97 16.42 38.49
N LEU A 278 19.64 17.13 37.39
CA LEU A 278 19.43 18.58 37.42
C LEU A 278 18.26 18.97 38.37
N ILE A 279 17.16 18.23 38.31
CA ILE A 279 16.00 18.41 39.19
C ILE A 279 16.40 18.21 40.65
N GLU A 280 17.12 17.13 40.95
CA GLU A 280 17.61 16.84 42.30
C GLU A 280 18.55 17.98 42.84
N GLU A 281 19.46 18.45 41.98
CA GLU A 281 20.38 19.57 42.32
C GLU A 281 19.64 20.90 42.56
N LYS A 282 18.67 21.24 41.68
CA LYS A 282 17.81 22.41 41.83
C LYS A 282 16.98 22.33 43.11
N ALA A 283 16.41 21.16 43.40
CA ALA A 283 15.67 20.94 44.63
C ALA A 283 16.55 21.09 45.88
N LEU A 284 17.82 20.63 45.82
CA LEU A 284 18.82 20.82 46.92
C LEU A 284 19.14 22.30 47.19
N ASN A 285 19.17 23.11 46.16
CA ASN A 285 19.50 24.55 46.26
C ASN A 285 18.25 25.43 46.49
N PHE A 286 17.05 24.84 46.44
CA PHE A 286 15.81 25.56 46.72
C PHE A 286 15.60 25.65 48.23
N ASN A 287 15.52 26.84 48.76
CA ASN A 287 15.22 27.11 50.17
C ASN A 287 14.03 28.08 50.25
N SER A 288 12.92 27.62 50.81
CA SER A 288 11.74 28.43 51.05
C SER A 288 11.15 28.08 52.40
N THR A 289 10.90 29.11 53.20
CA THR A 289 10.22 29.03 54.51
C THR A 289 8.72 29.31 54.40
N ALA A 290 8.25 29.64 53.20
CA ALA A 290 6.83 29.86 52.92
C ALA A 290 6.05 28.55 52.97
N ASP A 291 4.81 28.57 53.46
CA ASP A 291 3.94 27.39 53.50
C ASP A 291 3.58 26.90 52.09
N ARG A 292 3.57 27.81 51.11
CA ARG A 292 3.28 27.51 49.68
C ARG A 292 4.38 28.11 48.80
N SER A 293 4.77 27.42 47.74
CA SER A 293 5.69 27.97 46.73
C SER A 293 5.52 27.32 45.38
N ALA A 294 5.72 28.11 44.33
CA ALA A 294 5.65 27.69 42.91
C ALA A 294 7.02 27.89 42.26
N VAL A 295 7.44 26.89 41.49
CA VAL A 295 8.61 26.93 40.60
C VAL A 295 8.14 26.82 39.17
N PHE A 296 8.69 27.65 38.28
CA PHE A 296 8.42 27.60 36.86
C PHE A 296 9.69 27.16 36.13
N GLU A 297 9.59 26.02 35.41
CA GLU A 297 10.73 25.41 34.71
C GLU A 297 10.25 24.83 33.40
N ASP A 298 10.83 25.29 32.29
CA ASP A 298 10.39 24.87 30.95
C ASP A 298 10.97 23.51 30.54
N GLY A 299 10.23 22.84 29.62
CA GLY A 299 10.68 21.59 29.00
C GLY A 299 10.64 20.36 29.91
N LEU A 300 9.85 20.41 30.99
CA LEU A 300 9.59 19.26 31.86
C LEU A 300 8.32 18.53 31.44
N ASP A 301 8.39 17.20 31.35
CA ASP A 301 7.21 16.36 31.20
C ASP A 301 6.50 16.15 32.55
N ILE A 302 5.33 15.52 32.51
CA ILE A 302 4.51 15.34 33.72
C ILE A 302 5.22 14.50 34.80
N LYS A 303 6.05 13.53 34.43
CA LYS A 303 6.80 12.70 35.36
C LYS A 303 7.96 13.50 36.01
N GLU A 304 8.59 14.34 35.22
CA GLU A 304 9.64 15.25 35.65
C GLU A 304 9.07 16.34 36.57
N LEU A 305 7.88 16.89 36.27
CA LEU A 305 7.15 17.80 37.16
C LEU A 305 6.84 17.15 38.50
N GLN A 306 6.33 15.91 38.49
CA GLN A 306 6.05 15.15 39.72
C GLN A 306 7.31 14.92 40.54
N LEU A 307 8.39 14.49 39.90
CA LEU A 307 9.68 14.25 40.55
C LEU A 307 10.20 15.53 41.23
N TYR A 308 10.07 16.67 40.54
CA TYR A 308 10.58 17.93 41.06
C TYR A 308 9.70 18.45 42.19
N ALA A 309 8.38 18.42 42.06
CA ALA A 309 7.47 18.82 43.14
C ALA A 309 7.63 17.93 44.38
N ASP A 310 7.80 16.61 44.22
CA ASP A 310 8.07 15.67 45.31
C ASP A 310 9.42 15.96 45.99
N ALA A 311 10.48 16.22 45.23
CA ALA A 311 11.80 16.57 45.78
C ALA A 311 11.77 17.87 46.56
N LEU A 312 11.06 18.89 46.09
CA LEU A 312 10.86 20.14 46.80
C LEU A 312 10.07 19.94 48.11
N TYR A 313 8.98 19.15 48.05
CA TYR A 313 8.15 18.86 49.23
C TYR A 313 8.91 18.08 50.29
N LYS A 314 9.63 17.04 49.93
CA LYS A 314 10.44 16.23 50.88
C LYS A 314 11.49 17.06 51.62
N ARG A 315 11.99 18.11 50.97
CA ARG A 315 13.02 18.96 51.56
C ARG A 315 12.46 20.09 52.43
N ASN A 316 11.40 20.75 51.96
CA ASN A 316 10.94 22.01 52.53
C ASN A 316 9.57 21.90 53.24
N GLY A 317 8.86 20.76 53.12
CA GLY A 317 7.48 20.64 53.59
C GLY A 317 6.52 21.58 52.85
N GLY A 318 5.31 21.79 53.43
CA GLY A 318 4.29 22.69 52.90
C GLY A 318 3.73 22.27 51.53
N ILE A 319 3.23 23.19 50.73
CA ILE A 319 2.74 22.95 49.38
C ILE A 319 3.78 23.41 48.35
N ARG A 320 4.24 22.48 47.52
CA ARG A 320 5.28 22.71 46.51
C ARG A 320 4.74 22.40 45.13
N ALA A 321 4.72 23.40 44.25
CA ALA A 321 4.24 23.29 42.89
C ALA A 321 5.36 23.52 41.88
N VAL A 322 5.34 22.74 40.81
CA VAL A 322 6.21 22.95 39.65
C VAL A 322 5.33 23.07 38.41
N PHE A 323 5.61 24.07 37.61
CA PHE A 323 4.91 24.40 36.38
C PHE A 323 5.85 24.37 35.20
N SER A 324 5.41 23.83 34.07
CA SER A 324 6.12 23.88 32.77
C SER A 324 5.19 24.39 31.69
N GLU A 325 5.67 25.30 30.86
CA GLU A 325 4.87 25.89 29.78
C GLU A 325 4.32 24.83 28.83
N ASN A 326 3.04 24.91 28.51
CA ASN A 326 2.32 23.97 27.64
C ASN A 326 1.36 24.72 26.73
N GLY A 327 1.87 25.27 25.63
CA GLY A 327 1.10 26.01 24.65
C GLY A 327 0.35 27.22 25.21
N ASN A 328 -0.91 27.07 25.59
CA ASN A 328 -1.75 28.16 26.10
C ASN A 328 -1.77 28.31 27.64
N GLY A 329 -0.87 27.66 28.33
CA GLY A 329 -0.83 27.70 29.81
C GLY A 329 0.31 26.84 30.32
N TYR A 330 0.09 26.14 31.45
CA TYR A 330 1.11 25.35 32.12
C TYR A 330 0.61 23.93 32.41
N ALA A 331 1.46 22.94 32.20
CA ALA A 331 1.37 21.65 32.86
C ALA A 331 1.91 21.81 34.28
N PHE A 332 1.37 21.12 35.27
CA PHE A 332 1.80 21.23 36.64
C PHE A 332 1.82 19.90 37.43
N ALA A 333 2.64 19.84 38.43
CA ALA A 333 2.52 18.91 39.53
C ALA A 333 2.66 19.67 40.85
N ILE A 334 1.84 19.32 41.84
CA ILE A 334 1.83 19.91 43.18
C ILE A 334 1.88 18.79 44.20
N CYS A 335 2.81 18.90 45.15
CA CYS A 335 2.98 17.98 46.26
C CYS A 335 2.74 18.68 47.61
N GLY A 336 2.21 17.94 48.57
CA GLY A 336 1.94 18.41 49.90
C GLY A 336 1.40 17.31 50.81
N GLU A 337 1.20 17.64 52.11
CA GLU A 337 0.44 16.77 53.01
C GLU A 337 -1.00 16.65 52.46
N GLU A 338 -1.56 15.44 52.49
CA GLU A 338 -2.78 15.09 51.71
C GLU A 338 -3.97 16.01 52.06
N SER A 339 -4.22 16.25 53.35
CA SER A 339 -5.35 17.10 53.77
C SER A 339 -5.16 18.57 53.39
N ALA A 340 -3.94 19.10 53.53
CA ALA A 340 -3.60 20.46 53.13
C ALA A 340 -3.61 20.67 51.63
N LEU A 341 -3.12 19.66 50.89
CA LEU A 341 -3.12 19.67 49.40
C LEU A 341 -4.53 19.62 48.83
N ASP A 342 -5.43 18.81 49.38
CA ASP A 342 -6.83 18.72 48.91
C ASP A 342 -7.56 20.06 49.11
N GLY A 343 -7.37 20.70 50.24
CA GLY A 343 -7.90 22.05 50.51
C GLY A 343 -7.38 23.08 49.49
N PHE A 344 -6.05 23.14 49.33
CA PHE A 344 -5.42 24.05 48.38
C PHE A 344 -5.84 23.77 46.92
N PHE A 345 -5.91 22.52 46.54
CA PHE A 345 -6.30 22.17 45.16
C PHE A 345 -7.74 22.54 44.84
N GLY A 346 -8.62 22.52 45.87
CA GLY A 346 -9.98 23.08 45.76
C GLY A 346 -9.94 24.60 45.51
N GLU A 347 -9.14 25.36 46.28
CA GLU A 347 -8.92 26.80 46.08
C GLU A 347 -8.35 27.07 44.68
N PHE A 348 -7.34 26.30 44.25
CA PHE A 348 -6.69 26.45 42.93
C PHE A 348 -7.64 26.24 41.75
N LYS A 349 -8.54 25.22 41.85
CA LYS A 349 -9.57 24.98 40.84
C LYS A 349 -10.67 26.04 40.83
N ALA A 350 -10.98 26.63 41.97
CA ALA A 350 -11.97 27.68 42.06
C ALA A 350 -11.47 29.03 41.49
N ALA A 351 -10.17 29.26 41.59
CA ALA A 351 -9.53 30.51 41.15
C ALA A 351 -9.12 30.49 39.66
N LEU A 352 -8.75 29.37 39.13
CA LEU A 352 -8.16 29.25 37.78
C LEU A 352 -8.78 28.11 36.99
N PRO A 353 -8.75 28.17 35.62
CA PRO A 353 -9.24 27.11 34.75
C PRO A 353 -8.26 25.91 34.74
N VAL A 354 -8.42 25.03 35.70
CA VAL A 354 -7.58 23.86 35.96
C VAL A 354 -8.26 22.59 35.50
N ARG A 355 -7.50 21.72 34.80
CA ARG A 355 -7.88 20.36 34.48
C ARG A 355 -6.85 19.41 35.10
N GLY A 356 -7.26 18.55 35.98
CA GLY A 356 -6.36 17.62 36.64
C GLY A 356 -6.91 17.08 37.95
N GLY A 357 -6.09 16.27 38.61
CA GLY A 357 -6.36 15.67 39.89
C GLY A 357 -5.21 14.76 40.32
N GLY A 358 -5.37 14.12 41.45
CA GLY A 358 -4.37 13.22 42.02
C GLY A 358 -4.84 12.58 43.30
N ARG A 359 -3.96 11.87 43.98
CA ARG A 359 -4.15 11.21 45.27
C ARG A 359 -2.81 10.99 45.94
N ASN A 360 -2.83 10.60 47.22
CA ASN A 360 -1.61 10.27 47.98
C ASN A 360 -0.60 11.45 48.03
N GLY A 361 -1.08 12.66 48.29
CA GLY A 361 -0.21 13.83 48.48
C GLY A 361 0.39 14.41 47.19
N ILE A 362 -0.09 14.02 46.02
CA ILE A 362 0.32 14.58 44.71
C ILE A 362 -0.87 14.83 43.80
N VAL A 363 -0.95 16.02 43.22
CA VAL A 363 -1.90 16.38 42.15
C VAL A 363 -1.17 16.89 40.93
N GLN A 364 -1.73 16.63 39.75
CA GLN A 364 -1.14 17.02 38.48
C GLN A 364 -2.21 17.40 37.45
N GLY A 365 -1.83 18.15 36.43
CA GLY A 365 -2.77 18.54 35.38
C GLY A 365 -2.26 19.67 34.51
N THR A 366 -3.21 20.44 34.00
CA THR A 366 -2.95 21.65 33.21
C THR A 366 -3.78 22.80 33.73
N VAL A 367 -3.22 24.01 33.67
CA VAL A 367 -3.88 25.26 34.01
C VAL A 367 -3.75 26.25 32.85
N ASN A 368 -4.86 26.81 32.39
CA ASN A 368 -4.85 27.84 31.36
C ASN A 368 -4.93 29.24 32.02
N ALA A 369 -3.78 29.71 32.49
CA ALA A 369 -3.63 30.99 33.15
C ALA A 369 -2.24 31.57 32.92
N LYS A 370 -2.07 32.86 33.11
CA LYS A 370 -0.75 33.50 33.07
C LYS A 370 0.03 33.23 34.36
N ARG A 371 1.36 33.20 34.28
CA ARG A 371 2.27 32.98 35.40
C ARG A 371 1.93 33.87 36.59
N ALA A 372 1.73 35.18 36.38
CA ALA A 372 1.40 36.13 37.44
C ALA A 372 0.04 35.88 38.15
N GLU A 373 -0.88 35.15 37.51
CA GLU A 373 -2.16 34.75 38.11
C GLU A 373 -1.96 33.53 39.01
N ILE A 374 -1.11 32.60 38.57
CA ILE A 374 -0.75 31.42 39.33
C ILE A 374 0.07 31.82 40.60
N GLU A 375 1.08 32.67 40.44
CA GLU A 375 1.96 33.12 41.54
C GLU A 375 1.21 33.80 42.71
N LYS A 376 0.02 34.37 42.43
CA LYS A 376 -0.80 35.00 43.51
C LYS A 376 -1.40 33.99 44.51
N LEU A 377 -1.41 32.73 44.18
CA LEU A 377 -1.99 31.66 44.99
C LEU A 377 -0.95 30.93 45.83
N PHE A 378 0.34 31.19 45.59
CA PHE A 378 1.49 30.64 46.28
C PHE A 378 2.23 31.70 47.11
#